data_49b8bab75a1701744a202ade3636faef
#
_entry.id   49b8bab75a1701744a202ade3636faef
#
_cell.length_a   1.000
_cell.length_b   1.000
_cell.length_c   1.000
_cell.angle_alpha   90.00
_cell.angle_beta   90.00
_cell.angle_gamma   90.00
#
_symmetry.space_group_name_H-M   'P 1'
#
loop_
_entity.id
_entity.type
_entity.pdbx_description
1 polymer ?
#
loop_
_entity_poly.entity_id
_entity_poly.type
_entity_poly.pdbx_seq_one_letter_code
_entity_poly.pdbx_strand_id
1 'polypeptide(L)'
;MLKINNVKYGDIKTEIRFDPYEVVRAGNQNKGNSLYITCEGKTFQLDIETTYDIEEMRKLHKNESKDISKYILGLPYENIKGWMYLTDECQCTIQKISSKVYNIRLTGNFEECDETLNIEFDHNFEIE
;
A
#
# COMPACT_ATOMS: atom_id res chain seq x y z
N MET A 1 -6.27 5.15 -9.22
CA MET A 1 -5.94 4.46 -10.51
C MET A 1 -5.14 3.21 -10.19
N LEU A 2 -5.56 2.09 -10.70
CA LEU A 2 -4.82 0.83 -10.61
C LEU A 2 -4.67 0.23 -11.98
N LYS A 3 -3.43 -0.14 -12.33
CA LYS A 3 -3.11 -0.90 -13.54
C LYS A 3 -2.41 -2.19 -13.14
N ILE A 4 -2.82 -3.28 -13.76
CA ILE A 4 -2.14 -4.58 -13.64
C ILE A 4 -1.87 -5.05 -15.06
N ASN A 5 -0.58 -5.24 -15.39
CA ASN A 5 -0.12 -5.62 -16.74
C ASN A 5 -0.68 -4.69 -17.83
N ASN A 6 -0.62 -3.38 -17.59
CA ASN A 6 -1.09 -2.31 -18.49
C ASN A 6 -2.62 -2.25 -18.68
N VAL A 7 -3.38 -3.07 -17.97
CA VAL A 7 -4.84 -2.99 -17.96
C VAL A 7 -5.29 -2.08 -16.83
N LYS A 8 -5.96 -0.99 -17.17
CA LYS A 8 -6.49 -0.04 -16.18
C LYS A 8 -7.86 -0.51 -15.69
N TYR A 9 -7.99 -0.60 -14.37
CA TYR A 9 -9.23 -0.98 -13.69
C TYR A 9 -9.91 0.28 -13.15
N GLY A 10 -11.07 0.65 -13.71
CA GLY A 10 -11.85 1.81 -13.30
C GLY A 10 -12.85 1.51 -12.18
N ASP A 11 -13.37 0.29 -12.14
CA ASP A 11 -14.39 -0.13 -11.18
C ASP A 11 -13.77 -0.88 -9.99
N ILE A 12 -12.84 -0.24 -9.30
CA ILE A 12 -12.27 -0.80 -8.09
C ILE A 12 -12.74 -0.02 -6.88
N LYS A 13 -12.94 -0.75 -5.78
CA LYS A 13 -13.18 -0.16 -4.47
C LYS A 13 -11.83 -0.13 -3.73
N THR A 14 -11.39 1.06 -3.35
CA THR A 14 -10.16 1.24 -2.60
C THR A 14 -10.50 1.64 -1.17
N GLU A 15 -9.98 0.88 -0.22
CA GLU A 15 -10.16 1.14 1.19
C GLU A 15 -8.80 1.38 1.84
N ILE A 16 -8.67 2.50 2.55
CA ILE A 16 -7.50 2.86 3.32
C ILE A 16 -7.83 2.67 4.79
N ARG A 17 -7.02 1.89 5.49
CA ARG A 17 -7.18 1.73 6.94
C ARG A 17 -5.82 1.72 7.61
N PHE A 18 -5.84 1.94 8.90
CA PHE A 18 -4.65 1.91 9.74
C PHE A 18 -4.87 0.87 10.83
N ASP A 19 -4.21 -0.27 10.66
CA ASP A 19 -4.36 -1.39 11.56
C ASP A 19 -3.43 -1.23 12.77
N PRO A 20 -3.92 -1.44 13.99
CA PRO A 20 -3.09 -1.34 15.17
C PRO A 20 -2.01 -2.41 15.20
N TYR A 21 -0.84 -2.03 15.67
CA TYR A 21 0.25 -2.96 15.91
C TYR A 21 0.87 -2.72 17.28
N GLU A 22 1.47 -3.77 17.81
CA GLU A 22 2.17 -3.71 19.08
C GLU A 22 3.43 -4.56 18.98
N VAL A 23 4.59 -3.97 19.25
CA VAL A 23 5.86 -4.66 19.22
C VAL A 23 6.57 -4.44 20.56
N VAL A 24 6.96 -5.54 21.20
CA VAL A 24 7.74 -5.50 22.43
C VAL A 24 9.16 -5.96 22.13
N ARG A 25 10.15 -5.08 22.35
CA ARG A 25 11.57 -5.39 22.18
C ARG A 25 12.35 -4.87 23.38
N ALA A 26 13.17 -5.72 23.96
CA ALA A 26 14.08 -5.36 25.06
C ALA A 26 13.38 -4.59 26.19
N GLY A 27 12.15 -4.98 26.53
CA GLY A 27 11.36 -4.33 27.58
C GLY A 27 10.64 -3.05 27.16
N ASN A 28 10.84 -2.59 25.93
CA ASN A 28 10.14 -1.43 25.37
C ASN A 28 8.97 -1.90 24.53
N GLN A 29 7.83 -1.23 24.68
CA GLN A 29 6.62 -1.51 23.94
C GLN A 29 6.37 -0.39 22.96
N ASN A 30 6.35 -0.71 21.66
CA ASN A 30 5.99 0.21 20.59
C ASN A 30 4.59 -0.11 20.12
N LYS A 31 3.73 0.91 20.12
CA LYS A 31 2.36 0.81 19.62
C LYS A 31 2.17 1.83 18.53
N GLY A 32 1.34 1.48 17.55
CA GLY A 32 0.99 2.40 16.49
C GLY A 32 -0.09 1.83 15.61
N ASN A 33 -0.30 2.48 14.47
CA ASN A 33 -1.27 2.07 13.48
C ASN A 33 -0.59 2.10 12.11
N SER A 34 -0.51 0.94 11.48
CA SER A 34 0.15 0.76 10.19
C SER A 34 -0.81 0.93 9.03
N LEU A 35 -0.34 1.59 7.99
CA LEU A 35 -1.08 1.78 6.75
C LEU A 35 -1.34 0.43 6.06
N TYR A 36 -2.59 0.18 5.73
CA TYR A 36 -3.04 -1.00 5.01
C TYR A 36 -4.06 -0.56 3.95
N ILE A 37 -3.87 -1.03 2.72
CA ILE A 37 -4.72 -0.65 1.59
C ILE A 37 -5.30 -1.89 0.96
N THR A 38 -6.60 -1.87 0.69
CA THR A 38 -7.29 -2.93 -0.04
C THR A 38 -7.87 -2.37 -1.33
N CYS A 39 -7.53 -2.98 -2.45
CA CYS A 39 -8.10 -2.70 -3.75
C CYS A 39 -8.94 -3.89 -4.19
N GLU A 40 -10.25 -3.72 -4.26
CA GLU A 40 -11.17 -4.80 -4.63
C GLU A 40 -11.75 -4.53 -6.00
N GLY A 41 -11.46 -5.43 -6.94
CA GLY A 41 -12.07 -5.45 -8.27
C GLY A 41 -13.13 -6.53 -8.37
N LYS A 42 -13.72 -6.69 -9.56
CA LYS A 42 -14.76 -7.72 -9.78
C LYS A 42 -14.19 -9.14 -9.77
N THR A 43 -12.93 -9.30 -10.19
CA THR A 43 -12.31 -10.61 -10.39
C THR A 43 -11.01 -10.79 -9.60
N PHE A 44 -10.64 -9.80 -8.81
CA PHE A 44 -9.38 -9.83 -8.05
C PHE A 44 -9.47 -8.96 -6.80
N GLN A 45 -8.55 -9.21 -5.88
CA GLN A 45 -8.30 -8.33 -4.74
C GLN A 45 -6.80 -8.17 -4.58
N LEU A 46 -6.34 -6.95 -4.43
CA LEU A 46 -4.95 -6.62 -4.16
C LEU A 46 -4.88 -5.82 -2.87
N ASP A 47 -4.06 -6.28 -1.94
CA ASP A 47 -3.80 -5.56 -0.70
C ASP A 47 -2.37 -5.04 -0.70
N ILE A 48 -2.14 -3.93 -0.01
CA ILE A 48 -0.80 -3.38 0.24
C ILE A 48 -0.62 -3.35 1.75
N GLU A 49 0.26 -4.21 2.24
CA GLU A 49 0.60 -4.30 3.66
C GLU A 49 1.86 -3.52 3.96
N THR A 50 1.82 -2.64 4.95
CA THR A 50 3.00 -1.86 5.35
C THR A 50 3.18 -1.86 6.86
N THR A 51 4.39 -1.47 7.29
CA THR A 51 4.68 -1.10 8.67
C THR A 51 4.74 0.42 8.85
N TYR A 52 4.31 1.19 7.84
CA TYR A 52 4.36 2.65 7.89
C TYR A 52 3.26 3.20 8.79
N ASP A 53 3.68 3.96 9.80
CA ASP A 53 2.79 4.45 10.86
C ASP A 53 2.06 5.74 10.44
N ILE A 54 0.79 5.85 10.82
CA ILE A 54 -0.04 7.04 10.54
C ILE A 54 0.57 8.31 11.16
N GLU A 55 1.18 8.23 12.33
CA GLU A 55 1.76 9.41 12.97
C GLU A 55 2.98 9.94 12.21
N GLU A 56 3.76 9.03 11.62
CA GLU A 56 4.86 9.42 10.74
C GLU A 56 4.33 10.13 9.49
N MET A 57 3.22 9.66 8.93
CA MET A 57 2.57 10.28 7.79
C MET A 57 2.04 11.68 8.13
N ARG A 58 1.43 11.83 9.29
CA ARG A 58 0.91 13.13 9.75
C ARG A 58 1.99 14.19 9.96
N LYS A 59 3.23 13.78 10.28
CA LYS A 59 4.36 14.68 10.46
C LYS A 59 4.92 15.27 9.18
N LEU A 60 4.53 14.76 8.02
CA LEU A 60 4.98 15.30 6.74
C LEU A 60 4.52 16.75 6.58
N HIS A 61 5.35 17.58 5.95
CA HIS A 61 4.99 18.94 5.58
C HIS A 61 4.18 18.93 4.28
N LYS A 62 3.42 19.99 4.05
CA LYS A 62 2.64 20.12 2.81
C LYS A 62 3.56 19.99 1.59
N ASN A 63 3.15 19.14 0.65
CA ASN A 63 3.88 18.77 -0.57
C ASN A 63 5.16 17.97 -0.35
N GLU A 64 5.47 17.61 0.89
CA GLU A 64 6.57 16.71 1.18
C GLU A 64 6.23 15.29 0.75
N SER A 65 7.18 14.65 0.08
CA SER A 65 7.09 13.24 -0.33
C SER A 65 8.07 12.41 0.47
N LYS A 66 7.69 11.20 0.81
CA LYS A 66 8.54 10.23 1.47
C LYS A 66 8.50 8.90 0.75
N ASP A 67 9.68 8.35 0.48
CA ASP A 67 9.82 6.98 -0.02
C ASP A 67 9.56 6.02 1.13
N ILE A 68 8.51 5.23 1.03
CA ILE A 68 8.13 4.22 2.03
C ILE A 68 8.34 2.79 1.53
N SER A 69 9.10 2.62 0.47
CA SER A 69 9.32 1.30 -0.15
C SER A 69 9.83 0.26 0.85
N LYS A 70 10.74 0.65 1.75
CA LYS A 70 11.30 -0.23 2.77
C LYS A 70 10.29 -0.66 3.85
N TYR A 71 9.13 0.02 3.93
CA TYR A 71 8.09 -0.33 4.88
C TYR A 71 7.05 -1.29 4.30
N ILE A 72 7.15 -1.61 3.01
CA ILE A 72 6.24 -2.56 2.39
C ILE A 72 6.57 -3.97 2.86
N LEU A 73 5.59 -4.64 3.48
CA LEU A 73 5.71 -6.04 3.90
C LEU A 73 5.44 -6.98 2.74
N GLY A 74 4.47 -6.65 1.92
CA GLY A 74 4.10 -7.43 0.77
C GLY A 74 2.74 -7.02 0.23
N LEU A 75 2.38 -7.63 -0.89
CA LEU A 75 1.11 -7.41 -1.56
C LEU A 75 0.36 -8.74 -1.70
N PRO A 76 -0.57 -9.04 -0.79
CA PRO A 76 -1.48 -10.16 -0.99
C PRO A 76 -2.33 -9.92 -2.24
N TYR A 77 -2.34 -10.87 -3.15
CA TYR A 77 -3.06 -10.78 -4.41
C TYR A 77 -3.86 -12.04 -4.64
N GLU A 78 -5.15 -11.89 -4.89
CA GLU A 78 -6.06 -13.01 -5.16
C GLU A 78 -6.80 -12.76 -6.47
N ASN A 79 -6.84 -13.77 -7.31
CA ASN A 79 -7.63 -13.77 -8.53
C ASN A 79 -8.23 -15.16 -8.76
N ILE A 80 -8.84 -15.37 -9.94
CA ILE A 80 -9.47 -16.65 -10.29
C ILE A 80 -8.51 -17.85 -10.21
N LYS A 81 -7.21 -17.62 -10.37
CA LYS A 81 -6.19 -18.67 -10.32
C LYS A 81 -5.77 -19.05 -8.91
N GLY A 82 -6.12 -18.23 -7.92
CA GLY A 82 -5.79 -18.46 -6.53
C GLY A 82 -5.17 -17.25 -5.85
N TRP A 83 -4.52 -17.51 -4.74
CA TRP A 83 -3.93 -16.48 -3.89
C TRP A 83 -2.40 -16.53 -3.98
N MET A 84 -1.76 -15.37 -3.99
CA MET A 84 -0.31 -15.25 -3.94
C MET A 84 0.11 -14.05 -3.09
N TYR A 85 1.31 -14.10 -2.54
CA TYR A 85 1.88 -13.05 -1.72
C TYR A 85 3.09 -12.45 -2.44
N LEU A 86 2.92 -11.24 -2.97
CA LEU A 86 3.95 -10.58 -3.78
C LEU A 86 4.93 -9.87 -2.85
N THR A 87 6.18 -10.30 -2.83
CA THR A 87 7.21 -9.79 -1.91
C THR A 87 8.43 -9.19 -2.61
N ASP A 88 8.43 -9.13 -3.92
CA ASP A 88 9.54 -8.53 -4.67
C ASP A 88 9.66 -7.04 -4.38
N GLU A 89 10.82 -6.47 -4.68
CA GLU A 89 11.05 -5.05 -4.48
C GLU A 89 10.10 -4.21 -5.31
N CYS A 90 9.55 -3.17 -4.69
CA CYS A 90 8.68 -2.20 -5.33
C CYS A 90 9.05 -0.80 -4.89
N GLN A 91 8.58 0.19 -5.65
CA GLN A 91 8.72 1.61 -5.30
C GLN A 91 7.40 2.12 -4.76
N CYS A 92 7.42 2.70 -3.58
CA CYS A 92 6.24 3.28 -2.98
C CYS A 92 6.55 4.63 -2.36
N THR A 93 5.78 5.64 -2.71
CA THR A 93 5.95 7.00 -2.24
C THR A 93 4.64 7.53 -1.71
N ILE A 94 4.68 8.21 -0.57
CA ILE A 94 3.53 8.94 -0.04
C ILE A 94 3.84 10.43 -0.04
N GLN A 95 2.84 11.25 -0.37
CA GLN A 95 2.97 12.70 -0.39
C GLN A 95 1.80 13.34 0.35
N LYS A 96 2.11 14.32 1.18
CA LYS A 96 1.07 15.14 1.82
C LYS A 96 0.69 16.27 0.89
N ILE A 97 -0.57 16.29 0.44
CA ILE A 97 -1.09 17.32 -0.47
C ILE A 97 -1.65 18.52 0.29
N SER A 98 -2.38 18.23 1.37
CA SER A 98 -2.93 19.24 2.25
C SER A 98 -3.01 18.68 3.67
N SER A 99 -3.61 19.43 4.61
CA SER A 99 -3.69 19.01 6.01
C SER A 99 -4.34 17.62 6.20
N LYS A 100 -5.22 17.22 5.29
CA LYS A 100 -5.96 15.95 5.38
C LYS A 100 -5.83 15.06 4.18
N VAL A 101 -5.29 15.57 3.06
CA VAL A 101 -5.24 14.84 1.80
C VAL A 101 -3.84 14.34 1.53
N TYR A 102 -3.73 13.07 1.19
CA TYR A 102 -2.47 12.40 0.87
C TYR A 102 -2.60 11.68 -0.47
N ASN A 103 -1.45 11.51 -1.12
CA ASN A 103 -1.34 10.69 -2.33
C ASN A 103 -0.38 9.55 -2.06
N ILE A 104 -0.74 8.37 -2.52
CA ILE A 104 0.14 7.22 -2.51
C ILE A 104 0.34 6.71 -3.92
N ARG A 105 1.60 6.39 -4.25
CA ARG A 105 1.98 5.79 -5.54
C ARG A 105 2.82 4.56 -5.28
N LEU A 106 2.48 3.49 -5.98
CA LEU A 106 3.24 2.24 -5.91
C LEU A 106 3.44 1.72 -7.33
N THR A 107 4.67 1.32 -7.62
CA THR A 107 5.00 0.63 -8.86
C THR A 107 5.88 -0.57 -8.55
N GLY A 108 5.68 -1.66 -9.26
CA GLY A 108 6.50 -2.84 -9.08
C GLY A 108 6.27 -3.89 -10.14
N ASN A 109 7.31 -4.70 -10.35
CA ASN A 109 7.25 -5.89 -11.18
C ASN A 109 7.43 -7.08 -10.26
N PHE A 110 6.43 -7.96 -10.23
CA PHE A 110 6.41 -9.11 -9.35
C PHE A 110 6.41 -10.38 -10.18
N GLU A 111 7.30 -11.31 -9.85
CA GLU A 111 7.35 -12.62 -10.46
C GLU A 111 6.97 -13.67 -9.42
N GLU A 112 5.88 -14.36 -9.65
CA GLU A 112 5.35 -15.38 -8.74
C GLU A 112 4.64 -16.45 -9.52
N CYS A 113 4.93 -17.73 -9.23
CA CYS A 113 4.26 -18.89 -9.84
C CYS A 113 4.23 -18.84 -11.37
N ASP A 114 5.37 -18.52 -12.00
CA ASP A 114 5.54 -18.39 -13.46
C ASP A 114 4.70 -17.27 -14.10
N GLU A 115 4.19 -16.34 -13.30
CA GLU A 115 3.49 -15.14 -13.78
C GLU A 115 4.30 -13.90 -13.47
N THR A 116 4.27 -12.94 -14.39
CA THR A 116 4.80 -11.60 -14.17
C THR A 116 3.64 -10.64 -13.99
N LEU A 117 3.62 -9.95 -12.85
CA LEU A 117 2.62 -8.93 -12.55
C LEU A 117 3.31 -7.57 -12.49
N ASN A 118 2.94 -6.70 -13.42
CA ASN A 118 3.39 -5.32 -13.46
C ASN A 118 2.28 -4.48 -12.85
N ILE A 119 2.52 -3.88 -11.68
CA ILE A 119 1.50 -3.15 -10.92
C ILE A 119 1.85 -1.67 -10.84
N GLU A 120 0.88 -0.82 -11.17
CA GLU A 120 0.94 0.63 -10.96
C GLU A 120 -0.31 1.06 -10.20
N PHE A 121 -0.10 1.72 -9.08
CA PHE A 121 -1.17 2.23 -8.23
C PHE A 121 -0.91 3.70 -7.89
N ASP A 122 -1.94 4.53 -8.05
CA ASP A 122 -1.90 5.96 -7.73
C ASP A 122 -3.26 6.35 -7.17
N HIS A 123 -3.29 6.78 -5.91
CA HIS A 123 -4.55 7.05 -5.24
C HIS A 123 -4.42 8.22 -4.26
N ASN A 124 -5.37 9.14 -4.34
CA ASN A 124 -5.53 10.20 -3.36
C ASN A 124 -6.54 9.76 -2.31
N PHE A 125 -6.26 10.03 -1.05
CA PHE A 125 -7.16 9.71 0.03
C PHE A 125 -7.13 10.80 1.10
N GLU A 126 -8.20 10.85 1.86
CA GLU A 126 -8.36 11.82 2.94
C GLU A 126 -8.41 11.08 4.28
N ILE A 127 -7.71 11.63 5.27
CA ILE A 127 -7.80 11.15 6.66
C ILE A 127 -8.18 12.31 7.58
N GLU A 128 -9.02 12.00 8.51
CA GLU A 128 -9.48 12.98 9.51
C GLU A 128 -8.56 13.06 10.74
#